data_ddc98bdb29fac953f11a27537130f7f4
#
_entry.id   ddc98bdb29fac953f11a27537130f7f4
#
_cell.length_a   1.000
_cell.length_b   1.000
_cell.length_c   1.000
_cell.angle_alpha   90.00
_cell.angle_beta   90.00
_cell.angle_gamma   90.00
#
_symmetry.space_group_name_H-M   'P 1'
#
loop_
_entity.id
_entity.type
_entity.pdbx_description
1 polymer ?
#
loop_
_entity_poly.entity_id
_entity_poly.type
_entity_poly.pdbx_seq_one_letter_code
_entity_poly.pdbx_strand_id
1 'polypeptide(L)'
;ILDAIDSGKITNTEIRVVICNNEGAYALERAKNYGTEGLLLSPKSFETREEFNQKLLEALKEREIDLVVLAGYLVVVPPCVIQEYENRIINIHPSLIPSFCGKGCYGLHVHEKALERGVKVSGATVHFVDEGTDTGPIIMQKPVMVEQGDTPEVLQRRIMEQAEWKIF
;
A
#
# COMPACT_ATOMS: atom_id res chain seq x y z
N ILE A 1 -7.27 -8.30 -0.87
CA ILE A 1 -7.75 -8.08 -2.25
C ILE A 1 -7.93 -9.43 -2.97
N LEU A 2 -6.92 -10.27 -3.12
CA LEU A 2 -7.05 -11.60 -3.78
C LEU A 2 -8.23 -12.40 -3.22
N ASP A 3 -8.30 -12.56 -1.89
CA ASP A 3 -9.41 -13.27 -1.23
C ASP A 3 -10.78 -12.60 -1.47
N ALA A 4 -10.80 -11.27 -1.60
CA ALA A 4 -12.03 -10.51 -1.84
C ALA A 4 -12.54 -10.68 -3.28
N ILE A 5 -11.63 -10.82 -4.25
CA ILE A 5 -11.99 -11.15 -5.64
C ILE A 5 -12.47 -12.59 -5.72
N ASP A 6 -11.75 -13.53 -5.14
CA ASP A 6 -12.09 -14.95 -5.14
C ASP A 6 -13.46 -15.23 -4.49
N SER A 7 -13.77 -14.52 -3.40
CA SER A 7 -15.07 -14.60 -2.71
C SER A 7 -16.19 -13.80 -3.37
N GLY A 8 -15.94 -13.11 -4.48
CA GLY A 8 -16.92 -12.29 -5.20
C GLY A 8 -17.32 -10.99 -4.49
N LYS A 9 -16.56 -10.54 -3.49
CA LYS A 9 -16.76 -9.22 -2.85
C LYS A 9 -16.33 -8.08 -3.77
N ILE A 10 -15.24 -8.29 -4.52
CA ILE A 10 -14.78 -7.39 -5.57
C ILE A 10 -15.11 -8.05 -6.90
N THR A 11 -15.92 -7.37 -7.71
CA THR A 11 -16.37 -7.85 -9.03
C THR A 11 -15.82 -6.97 -10.14
N ASN A 12 -15.82 -7.49 -11.37
CA ASN A 12 -15.33 -6.78 -12.56
C ASN A 12 -13.87 -6.32 -12.44
N THR A 13 -13.06 -7.07 -11.70
CA THR A 13 -11.66 -6.76 -11.42
C THR A 13 -10.81 -8.03 -11.58
N GLU A 14 -9.69 -7.89 -12.23
CA GLU A 14 -8.67 -8.92 -12.37
C GLU A 14 -7.32 -8.39 -11.87
N ILE A 15 -6.60 -9.19 -11.09
CA ILE A 15 -5.22 -8.86 -10.74
C ILE A 15 -4.30 -9.44 -11.82
N ARG A 16 -3.75 -8.56 -12.65
CA ARG A 16 -2.85 -8.93 -13.75
C ARG A 16 -1.45 -9.28 -13.26
N VAL A 17 -0.97 -8.60 -12.23
CA VAL A 17 0.37 -8.81 -11.67
C VAL A 17 0.44 -8.37 -10.20
N VAL A 18 1.23 -9.07 -9.41
CA VAL A 18 1.68 -8.66 -8.07
C VAL A 18 3.17 -8.34 -8.15
N ILE A 19 3.53 -7.07 -7.99
CA ILE A 19 4.93 -6.60 -8.05
C ILE A 19 5.47 -6.44 -6.63
N CYS A 20 6.60 -7.08 -6.35
CA CYS A 20 7.32 -6.96 -5.08
C CYS A 20 8.77 -6.54 -5.33
N ASN A 21 9.33 -5.78 -4.38
CA ASN A 21 10.74 -5.38 -4.40
C ASN A 21 11.65 -6.25 -3.53
N ASN A 22 11.08 -7.27 -2.88
CA ASN A 22 11.77 -8.21 -2.01
C ASN A 22 11.45 -9.65 -2.45
N GLU A 23 12.49 -10.44 -2.69
CA GLU A 23 12.40 -11.83 -3.13
C GLU A 23 11.65 -12.74 -2.15
N GLY A 24 11.79 -12.50 -0.83
CA GLY A 24 11.10 -13.24 0.22
C GLY A 24 9.69 -12.74 0.54
N ALA A 25 9.11 -11.86 -0.28
CA ALA A 25 7.78 -11.31 -0.01
C ALA A 25 6.69 -12.38 -0.12
N TYR A 26 5.96 -12.62 0.96
CA TYR A 26 4.83 -13.57 1.01
C TYR A 26 3.75 -13.25 -0.05
N ALA A 27 3.66 -12.00 -0.50
CA ALA A 27 2.74 -11.62 -1.57
C ALA A 27 3.02 -12.33 -2.91
N LEU A 28 4.28 -12.68 -3.21
CA LEU A 28 4.61 -13.47 -4.41
C LEU A 28 4.12 -14.92 -4.30
N GLU A 29 4.22 -15.52 -3.11
CA GLU A 29 3.67 -16.85 -2.85
C GLU A 29 2.14 -16.84 -2.95
N ARG A 30 1.49 -15.83 -2.39
CA ARG A 30 0.05 -15.65 -2.53
C ARG A 30 -0.37 -15.48 -3.99
N ALA A 31 0.32 -14.65 -4.76
CA ALA A 31 0.04 -14.49 -6.19
C ALA A 31 0.07 -15.84 -6.91
N LYS A 32 1.12 -16.64 -6.67
CA LYS A 32 1.25 -18.00 -7.24
C LYS A 32 0.07 -18.89 -6.86
N ASN A 33 -0.37 -18.87 -5.59
CA ASN A 33 -1.47 -19.70 -5.10
C ASN A 33 -2.81 -19.35 -5.76
N TYR A 34 -2.98 -18.09 -6.19
CA TYR A 34 -4.16 -17.60 -6.92
C TYR A 34 -4.01 -17.64 -8.45
N GLY A 35 -2.91 -18.19 -8.95
CA GLY A 35 -2.64 -18.24 -10.40
C GLY A 35 -2.35 -16.87 -11.03
N THR A 36 -2.02 -15.88 -10.20
CA THR A 36 -1.67 -14.52 -10.63
C THR A 36 -0.17 -14.41 -10.85
N GLU A 37 0.26 -13.66 -11.86
CA GLU A 37 1.68 -13.39 -12.09
C GLU A 37 2.31 -12.66 -10.91
N GLY A 38 3.42 -13.21 -10.40
CA GLY A 38 4.29 -12.54 -9.42
C GLY A 38 5.55 -12.02 -10.11
N LEU A 39 5.84 -10.73 -9.97
CA LEU A 39 7.03 -10.10 -10.54
C LEU A 39 7.92 -9.53 -9.44
N LEU A 40 9.15 -10.01 -9.37
CA LEU A 40 10.18 -9.39 -8.52
C LEU A 40 10.84 -8.25 -9.29
N LEU A 41 10.68 -7.04 -8.79
CA LEU A 41 11.27 -5.82 -9.36
C LEU A 41 11.85 -4.97 -8.24
N SER A 42 13.15 -5.13 -7.99
CA SER A 42 13.85 -4.41 -6.93
C SER A 42 14.71 -3.29 -7.50
N PRO A 43 14.67 -2.08 -6.93
CA PRO A 43 15.60 -1.01 -7.31
C PRO A 43 17.08 -1.40 -7.22
N LYS A 44 17.40 -2.36 -6.35
CA LYS A 44 18.78 -2.86 -6.14
C LYS A 44 19.29 -3.73 -7.29
N SER A 45 18.41 -4.19 -8.18
CA SER A 45 18.75 -5.05 -9.32
C SER A 45 19.12 -4.26 -10.59
N PHE A 46 19.15 -2.93 -10.51
CA PHE A 46 19.45 -2.04 -11.62
C PHE A 46 20.67 -1.19 -11.32
N GLU A 47 21.41 -0.79 -12.36
CA GLU A 47 22.58 0.07 -12.21
C GLU A 47 22.18 1.48 -11.79
N THR A 48 21.04 1.96 -12.30
CA THR A 48 20.51 3.29 -11.99
C THR A 48 19.06 3.24 -11.51
N ARG A 49 18.67 4.27 -10.79
CA ARG A 49 17.26 4.44 -10.37
C ARG A 49 16.36 4.66 -11.59
N GLU A 50 16.88 5.31 -12.61
CA GLU A 50 16.14 5.60 -13.84
C GLU A 50 15.77 4.33 -14.60
N GLU A 51 16.69 3.38 -14.72
CA GLU A 51 16.41 2.06 -15.31
C GLU A 51 15.30 1.33 -14.58
N PHE A 52 15.35 1.32 -13.24
CA PHE A 52 14.26 0.75 -12.44
C PHE A 52 12.93 1.46 -12.71
N ASN A 53 12.92 2.81 -12.74
CA ASN A 53 11.72 3.60 -12.96
C ASN A 53 11.07 3.27 -14.32
N GLN A 54 11.87 3.20 -15.38
CA GLN A 54 11.41 2.84 -16.71
C GLN A 54 10.91 1.40 -16.75
N LYS A 55 11.62 0.48 -16.12
CA LYS A 55 11.22 -0.93 -16.11
C LYS A 55 9.92 -1.17 -15.34
N LEU A 56 9.69 -0.43 -14.26
CA LEU A 56 8.43 -0.48 -13.54
C LEU A 56 7.27 0.04 -14.41
N LEU A 57 7.46 1.16 -15.09
CA LEU A 57 6.46 1.72 -16.01
C LEU A 57 6.15 0.76 -17.17
N GLU A 58 7.17 0.20 -17.82
CA GLU A 58 7.02 -0.79 -18.86
C GLU A 58 6.23 -2.01 -18.38
N ALA A 59 6.59 -2.55 -17.22
CA ALA A 59 5.93 -3.73 -16.64
C ALA A 59 4.43 -3.52 -16.42
N LEU A 60 4.02 -2.31 -16.03
CA LEU A 60 2.62 -1.94 -15.86
C LEU A 60 1.91 -1.77 -17.22
N LYS A 61 2.54 -1.12 -18.19
CA LYS A 61 1.97 -0.87 -19.54
C LYS A 61 1.83 -2.16 -20.35
N GLU A 62 2.82 -3.03 -20.35
CA GLU A 62 2.79 -4.33 -21.02
C GLU A 62 1.63 -5.22 -20.56
N ARG A 63 1.17 -5.03 -19.33
CA ARG A 63 0.06 -5.79 -18.73
C ARG A 63 -1.27 -5.04 -18.78
N GLU A 64 -1.32 -3.91 -19.47
CA GLU A 64 -2.53 -3.12 -19.65
C GLU A 64 -3.22 -2.80 -18.32
N ILE A 65 -2.44 -2.32 -17.34
CA ILE A 65 -2.95 -2.01 -16.00
C ILE A 65 -3.81 -0.75 -16.03
N ASP A 66 -5.02 -0.83 -15.50
CA ASP A 66 -5.92 0.32 -15.36
C ASP A 66 -5.75 1.03 -14.02
N LEU A 67 -5.53 0.27 -12.95
CA LEU A 67 -5.41 0.76 -11.57
C LEU A 67 -4.20 0.13 -10.88
N VAL A 68 -3.38 0.94 -10.25
CA VAL A 68 -2.27 0.51 -9.39
C VAL A 68 -2.69 0.59 -7.93
N VAL A 69 -2.48 -0.49 -7.19
CA VAL A 69 -2.83 -0.59 -5.77
C VAL A 69 -1.56 -0.81 -4.95
N LEU A 70 -1.25 0.12 -4.04
CA LEU A 70 -0.10 0.02 -3.14
C LEU A 70 -0.55 -0.55 -1.79
N ALA A 71 -0.05 -1.72 -1.44
CA ALA A 71 -0.32 -2.40 -0.19
C ALA A 71 1.00 -2.75 0.51
N GLY A 72 1.47 -1.87 1.39
CA GLY A 72 2.76 -2.04 2.06
C GLY A 72 3.97 -1.90 1.11
N TYR A 73 3.81 -1.19 0.01
CA TYR A 73 4.90 -0.91 -0.92
C TYR A 73 5.70 0.31 -0.45
N LEU A 74 6.92 0.08 0.04
CA LEU A 74 7.76 1.11 0.68
C LEU A 74 8.72 1.83 -0.28
N VAL A 75 8.77 1.41 -1.53
CA VAL A 75 9.56 2.11 -2.56
C VAL A 75 8.76 3.30 -3.07
N VAL A 76 9.39 4.47 -3.10
CA VAL A 76 8.76 5.67 -3.66
C VAL A 76 8.39 5.42 -5.12
N VAL A 77 7.13 5.61 -5.46
CA VAL A 77 6.61 5.49 -6.83
C VAL A 77 7.24 6.60 -7.68
N PRO A 78 7.87 6.25 -8.83
CA PRO A 78 8.55 7.25 -9.63
C PRO A 78 7.59 8.21 -10.34
N PRO A 79 8.00 9.46 -10.60
CA PRO A 79 7.15 10.46 -11.26
C PRO A 79 6.58 10.00 -12.61
N CYS A 80 7.34 9.25 -13.39
CA CYS A 80 6.86 8.73 -14.69
C CYS A 80 5.66 7.77 -14.54
N VAL A 81 5.61 7.00 -13.46
CA VAL A 81 4.47 6.12 -13.15
C VAL A 81 3.30 6.95 -12.62
N ILE A 82 3.57 7.94 -11.76
CA ILE A 82 2.52 8.83 -11.23
C ILE A 82 1.83 9.61 -12.36
N GLN A 83 2.60 10.14 -13.31
CA GLN A 83 2.08 10.88 -14.46
C GLN A 83 1.26 9.99 -15.42
N GLU A 84 1.74 8.79 -15.72
CA GLU A 84 1.01 7.83 -16.57
C GLU A 84 -0.30 7.35 -15.92
N TYR A 85 -0.28 7.17 -14.60
CA TYR A 85 -1.42 6.65 -13.82
C TYR A 85 -2.05 7.73 -12.92
N GLU A 86 -2.08 8.97 -13.37
CA GLU A 86 -2.71 10.07 -12.64
C GLU A 86 -4.14 9.71 -12.22
N ASN A 87 -4.46 9.88 -10.94
CA ASN A 87 -5.73 9.47 -10.32
C ASN A 87 -6.08 7.97 -10.48
N ARG A 88 -5.08 7.14 -10.76
CA ARG A 88 -5.21 5.68 -10.91
C ARG A 88 -4.19 4.91 -10.08
N ILE A 89 -3.62 5.53 -9.05
CA ILE A 89 -2.80 4.86 -8.05
C ILE A 89 -3.43 5.13 -6.70
N ILE A 90 -3.77 4.09 -5.96
CA ILE A 90 -4.31 4.19 -4.61
C ILE A 90 -3.37 3.52 -3.60
N ASN A 91 -3.33 4.06 -2.39
CA ASN A 91 -2.53 3.55 -1.30
C ASN A 91 -3.36 3.41 -0.03
N ILE A 92 -3.03 2.44 0.81
CA ILE A 92 -3.53 2.34 2.18
C ILE A 92 -2.42 2.77 3.15
N HIS A 93 -2.75 3.72 4.02
CA HIS A 93 -1.85 4.21 5.06
C HIS A 93 -2.44 3.93 6.45
N PRO A 94 -1.67 3.38 7.41
CA PRO A 94 -2.19 2.90 8.69
C PRO A 94 -2.36 4.01 9.74
N SER A 95 -2.84 5.17 9.32
CA SER A 95 -3.26 6.27 10.21
C SER A 95 -4.39 7.09 9.60
N LEU A 96 -4.94 8.00 10.38
CA LEU A 96 -5.89 9.01 9.88
C LEU A 96 -5.11 10.23 9.37
N ILE A 97 -4.79 10.26 8.07
CA ILE A 97 -4.11 11.39 7.43
C ILE A 97 -4.90 12.68 7.71
N PRO A 98 -4.26 13.81 8.08
CA PRO A 98 -2.83 14.12 8.00
C PRO A 98 -1.99 13.74 9.23
N SER A 99 -2.50 12.99 10.18
CA SER A 99 -1.75 12.59 11.37
C SER A 99 -0.85 11.38 11.06
N PHE A 100 0.38 11.38 11.59
CA PHE A 100 1.33 10.27 11.52
C PHE A 100 1.57 9.73 10.10
N CYS A 101 1.69 10.61 9.12
CA CYS A 101 1.97 10.32 7.72
C CYS A 101 3.23 11.04 7.22
N GLY A 102 3.62 10.78 5.98
CA GLY A 102 4.79 11.38 5.36
C GLY A 102 6.11 10.69 5.73
N LYS A 103 7.22 11.38 5.48
CA LYS A 103 8.58 10.84 5.63
C LYS A 103 8.83 10.24 7.01
N GLY A 104 9.23 8.97 7.04
CA GLY A 104 9.53 8.23 8.29
C GLY A 104 8.29 7.73 9.04
N CYS A 105 7.11 7.78 8.42
CA CYS A 105 5.87 7.22 8.95
C CYS A 105 5.46 5.99 8.11
N TYR A 106 6.02 4.84 8.40
CA TYR A 106 5.73 3.58 7.73
C TYR A 106 5.84 2.40 8.70
N GLY A 107 5.15 1.31 8.39
CA GLY A 107 5.18 0.09 9.17
C GLY A 107 4.83 0.34 10.63
N LEU A 108 5.62 -0.23 11.56
CA LEU A 108 5.36 -0.13 13.00
C LEU A 108 5.57 1.29 13.55
N HIS A 109 6.43 2.12 12.91
CA HIS A 109 6.74 3.48 13.36
C HIS A 109 5.52 4.40 13.41
N VAL A 110 4.51 4.15 12.59
CA VAL A 110 3.24 4.91 12.63
C VAL A 110 2.54 4.71 13.98
N HIS A 111 2.48 3.46 14.44
CA HIS A 111 1.81 3.08 15.69
C HIS A 111 2.62 3.49 16.91
N GLU A 112 3.95 3.38 16.85
CA GLU A 112 4.86 3.91 17.89
C GLU A 112 4.62 5.39 18.13
N LYS A 113 4.62 6.21 17.06
CA LYS A 113 4.37 7.65 17.13
C LYS A 113 2.97 7.99 17.65
N ALA A 114 1.96 7.22 17.25
CA ALA A 114 0.59 7.40 17.71
C ALA A 114 0.47 7.15 19.23
N LEU A 115 1.08 6.07 19.72
CA LEU A 115 1.10 5.73 21.15
C LEU A 115 1.93 6.72 21.95
N GLU A 116 3.11 7.11 21.48
CA GLU A 116 3.97 8.12 22.11
C GLU A 116 3.24 9.48 22.25
N ARG A 117 2.49 9.87 21.22
CA ARG A 117 1.68 11.09 21.25
C ARG A 117 0.48 10.98 22.19
N GLY A 118 0.05 9.77 22.53
CA GLY A 118 -1.07 9.49 23.43
C GLY A 118 -2.44 9.72 22.81
N VAL A 119 -2.58 9.60 21.48
CA VAL A 119 -3.88 9.72 20.82
C VAL A 119 -4.84 8.65 21.27
N LYS A 120 -6.14 8.94 21.28
CA LYS A 120 -7.19 8.00 21.68
C LYS A 120 -7.87 7.37 20.47
N VAL A 121 -7.65 7.93 19.29
CA VAL A 121 -8.18 7.44 18.02
C VAL A 121 -7.06 7.43 16.99
N SER A 122 -6.89 6.31 16.32
CA SER A 122 -6.08 6.12 15.12
C SER A 122 -6.95 5.53 14.03
N GLY A 123 -6.40 4.86 13.03
CA GLY A 123 -7.20 4.25 11.97
C GLY A 123 -6.40 4.01 10.71
N ALA A 124 -7.11 3.94 9.59
CA ALA A 124 -6.50 3.80 8.27
C ALA A 124 -7.11 4.79 7.28
N THR A 125 -6.31 5.15 6.27
CA THR A 125 -6.69 6.04 5.17
C THR A 125 -6.38 5.39 3.83
N VAL A 126 -7.36 5.32 2.94
CA VAL A 126 -7.16 5.07 1.52
C VAL A 126 -7.10 6.42 0.81
N HIS A 127 -6.08 6.66 0.02
CA HIS A 127 -5.90 7.92 -0.70
C HIS A 127 -5.31 7.69 -2.09
N PHE A 128 -5.50 8.63 -2.99
CA PHE A 128 -4.76 8.68 -4.25
C PHE A 128 -3.30 9.02 -3.98
N VAL A 129 -2.41 8.49 -4.81
CA VAL A 129 -0.97 8.78 -4.75
C VAL A 129 -0.65 9.91 -5.73
N ASP A 130 0.06 10.91 -5.21
CA ASP A 130 0.64 12.02 -5.95
C ASP A 130 2.17 12.06 -5.78
N GLU A 131 2.83 13.12 -6.23
CA GLU A 131 4.29 13.26 -6.12
C GLU A 131 4.80 13.44 -4.69
N GLY A 132 3.91 13.77 -3.75
CA GLY A 132 4.23 13.86 -2.33
C GLY A 132 4.14 12.52 -1.61
N THR A 133 4.57 12.49 -0.35
CA THR A 133 4.43 11.30 0.49
C THR A 133 3.16 11.43 1.32
N ASP A 134 2.16 10.61 1.04
CA ASP A 134 0.86 10.57 1.70
C ASP A 134 0.08 11.91 1.61
N THR A 135 0.25 12.65 0.51
CA THR A 135 -0.34 14.00 0.32
C THR A 135 -1.54 14.02 -0.63
N GLY A 136 -1.75 12.96 -1.39
CA GLY A 136 -2.83 12.87 -2.36
C GLY A 136 -4.24 12.87 -1.74
N PRO A 137 -5.27 13.14 -2.54
CA PRO A 137 -6.65 13.23 -2.08
C PRO A 137 -7.13 11.97 -1.37
N ILE A 138 -7.79 12.14 -0.23
CA ILE A 138 -8.36 11.06 0.58
C ILE A 138 -9.60 10.51 -0.10
N ILE A 139 -9.68 9.18 -0.23
CA ILE A 139 -10.83 8.45 -0.75
C ILE A 139 -11.72 8.00 0.42
N MET A 140 -11.11 7.38 1.44
CA MET A 140 -11.85 6.82 2.57
C MET A 140 -10.97 6.75 3.82
N GLN A 141 -11.61 6.94 4.97
CA GLN A 141 -10.96 6.77 6.27
C GLN A 141 -11.82 5.94 7.21
N LYS A 142 -11.18 5.15 8.05
CA LYS A 142 -11.87 4.38 9.08
C LYS A 142 -11.13 4.52 10.42
N PRO A 143 -11.80 5.08 11.46
CA PRO A 143 -11.22 5.24 12.77
C PRO A 143 -11.20 3.92 13.55
N VAL A 144 -10.20 3.79 14.44
CA VAL A 144 -10.04 2.69 15.41
C VAL A 144 -9.60 3.29 16.73
N MET A 145 -10.21 2.82 17.83
CA MET A 145 -9.85 3.26 19.17
C MET A 145 -8.49 2.73 19.59
N VAL A 146 -7.72 3.59 20.25
CA VAL A 146 -6.48 3.21 20.94
C VAL A 146 -6.83 2.88 22.38
N GLU A 147 -6.49 1.68 22.84
CA GLU A 147 -6.82 1.20 24.17
C GLU A 147 -5.64 1.39 25.14
N GLN A 148 -5.95 1.47 26.41
CA GLN A 148 -4.92 1.58 27.45
C GLN A 148 -4.08 0.32 27.49
N GLY A 149 -2.76 0.48 27.41
CA GLY A 149 -1.82 -0.64 27.42
C GLY A 149 -1.53 -1.25 26.05
N ASP A 150 -2.04 -0.66 24.97
CA ASP A 150 -1.66 -1.07 23.62
C ASP A 150 -0.15 -0.98 23.42
N THR A 151 0.41 -2.03 22.81
CA THR A 151 1.73 -1.96 22.17
C THR A 151 1.58 -1.58 20.70
N PRO A 152 2.65 -1.13 20.03
CA PRO A 152 2.62 -0.84 18.59
C PRO A 152 2.08 -2.01 17.76
N GLU A 153 2.46 -3.23 18.07
CA GLU A 153 2.03 -4.45 17.35
C GLU A 153 0.55 -4.76 17.56
N VAL A 154 0.05 -4.53 18.79
CA VAL A 154 -1.37 -4.73 19.12
C VAL A 154 -2.23 -3.71 18.37
N LEU A 155 -1.82 -2.43 18.39
CA LEU A 155 -2.51 -1.37 17.66
C LEU A 155 -2.46 -1.60 16.15
N GLN A 156 -1.31 -2.00 15.60
CA GLN A 156 -1.14 -2.35 14.19
C GLN A 156 -2.14 -3.44 13.78
N ARG A 157 -2.18 -4.55 14.52
CA ARG A 157 -3.09 -5.67 14.23
C ARG A 157 -4.54 -5.21 14.27
N ARG A 158 -4.93 -4.43 15.29
CA ARG A 158 -6.29 -3.92 15.41
C ARG A 158 -6.67 -3.02 14.23
N ILE A 159 -5.78 -2.13 13.79
CA ILE A 159 -6.00 -1.27 12.63
C ILE A 159 -6.12 -2.10 11.35
N MET A 160 -5.26 -3.09 11.14
CA MET A 160 -5.35 -4.00 10.00
C MET A 160 -6.71 -4.69 9.94
N GLU A 161 -7.14 -5.30 11.04
CA GLU A 161 -8.37 -6.11 11.09
C GLU A 161 -9.65 -5.27 11.05
N GLN A 162 -9.66 -4.13 11.76
CA GLN A 162 -10.86 -3.32 11.93
C GLN A 162 -11.00 -2.18 10.92
N ALA A 163 -9.90 -1.73 10.31
CA ALA A 163 -9.90 -0.64 9.35
C ALA A 163 -9.36 -1.07 7.98
N GLU A 164 -8.07 -1.38 7.85
CA GLU A 164 -7.45 -1.60 6.53
C GLU A 164 -8.18 -2.65 5.69
N TRP A 165 -8.41 -3.85 6.24
CA TRP A 165 -9.09 -4.94 5.53
C TRP A 165 -10.59 -4.72 5.29
N LYS A 166 -11.12 -3.59 5.74
CA LYS A 166 -12.54 -3.23 5.53
C LYS A 166 -12.75 -2.17 4.48
N ILE A 167 -11.75 -1.29 4.28
CA ILE A 167 -11.87 -0.12 3.40
C ILE A 167 -10.98 -0.20 2.16
N PHE A 168 -10.13 -1.23 2.08
CA PHE A 168 -9.18 -1.40 0.99
C PHE A 168 -9.49 -2.59 0.06
#